data_caf86a3d0430295e258db2fbc2f2c114
#
_entry.id   caf86a3d0430295e258db2fbc2f2c114
#
_cell.length_a   1.000
_cell.length_b   1.000
_cell.length_c   1.000
_cell.angle_alpha   90.00
_cell.angle_beta   90.00
_cell.angle_gamma   90.00
#
_symmetry.space_group_name_H-M   'P 1'
#
loop_
_entity.id
_entity.type
_entity.pdbx_description
1 polymer ?
#
loop_
_entity_poly.entity_id
_entity_poly.type
_entity_poly.pdbx_seq_one_letter_code
_entity_poly.pdbx_strand_id
1 'polypeptide(L)'
;VNKIILSLLFSIINISLYAQRIVDKEGAIVRSDTLNKNIYLCFTGHDYVEGFESVLNVLNKQKVKGSFFLTGDFVRNNEGLVKDIAKQGHFVGAHSDKHLLYCDWTKRDSLLYSEKRIKEDILQNLLALKKLDIHPKYFMPPYEWYNKKVVKIASQLNQTTINFSSGTRSNADYTTPDMSNYISSNAILESIYSYESSSSMNGFHLLIHPGTSPKRKDKLYLQLDDLITNLKKEGYQFSKF
;
A
#
# COMPACT_ATOMS: atom_id res chain seq x y z
N VAL A 1 35.59 32.55 -51.80
CA VAL A 1 35.53 32.48 -50.37
C VAL A 1 34.32 31.60 -49.97
N ASN A 2 34.56 30.30 -49.73
CA ASN A 2 33.53 29.32 -49.36
C ASN A 2 33.31 29.41 -47.84
N LYS A 3 32.11 29.77 -47.42
CA LYS A 3 31.69 29.67 -46.03
C LYS A 3 31.15 28.26 -45.75
N ILE A 4 31.92 27.48 -45.00
CA ILE A 4 31.44 26.20 -44.42
C ILE A 4 30.58 26.52 -43.22
N ILE A 5 29.27 26.23 -43.34
CA ILE A 5 28.31 26.30 -42.20
C ILE A 5 28.41 24.96 -41.46
N LEU A 6 29.05 24.98 -40.31
CA LEU A 6 29.12 23.83 -39.39
C LEU A 6 27.81 23.75 -38.61
N SER A 7 26.90 22.86 -39.02
CA SER A 7 25.65 22.57 -38.32
C SER A 7 25.95 21.64 -37.15
N LEU A 8 25.92 22.16 -35.91
CA LEU A 8 25.95 21.36 -34.69
C LEU A 8 24.58 20.71 -34.47
N LEU A 9 24.48 19.43 -34.78
CA LEU A 9 23.34 18.60 -34.35
C LEU A 9 23.45 18.36 -32.84
N PHE A 10 22.64 19.07 -32.05
CA PHE A 10 22.41 18.76 -30.63
C PHE A 10 21.50 17.54 -30.55
N SER A 11 22.06 16.34 -30.35
CA SER A 11 21.31 15.14 -29.99
C SER A 11 20.78 15.30 -28.58
N ILE A 12 19.50 15.62 -28.44
CA ILE A 12 18.81 15.58 -27.17
C ILE A 12 18.66 14.10 -26.76
N ILE A 13 19.54 13.62 -25.89
CA ILE A 13 19.41 12.31 -25.28
C ILE A 13 18.24 12.43 -24.31
N ASN A 14 17.07 11.94 -24.70
CA ASN A 14 15.95 11.72 -23.79
C ASN A 14 16.33 10.59 -22.82
N ILE A 15 16.95 10.93 -21.69
CA ILE A 15 17.13 10.00 -20.59
C ILE A 15 15.73 9.83 -19.96
N SER A 16 15.06 8.75 -20.32
CA SER A 16 13.83 8.33 -19.65
C SER A 16 14.21 7.94 -18.21
N LEU A 17 14.02 8.85 -17.27
CA LEU A 17 14.16 8.57 -15.84
C LEU A 17 13.06 7.58 -15.46
N TYR A 18 13.35 6.29 -15.53
CA TYR A 18 12.46 5.28 -14.96
C TYR A 18 12.39 5.49 -13.44
N ALA A 19 11.17 5.57 -12.91
CA ALA A 19 10.94 5.62 -11.47
C ALA A 19 11.70 4.50 -10.77
N GLN A 20 12.68 4.85 -9.93
CA GLN A 20 13.48 3.88 -9.21
C GLN A 20 12.62 3.26 -8.11
N ARG A 21 12.49 1.94 -8.11
CA ARG A 21 11.73 1.16 -7.11
C ARG A 21 12.69 0.42 -6.20
N ILE A 22 12.32 0.26 -4.93
CA ILE A 22 13.01 -0.63 -4.01
C ILE A 22 12.21 -1.91 -3.90
N VAL A 23 12.88 -3.03 -4.16
CA VAL A 23 12.34 -4.38 -4.04
C VAL A 23 13.02 -5.05 -2.85
N ASP A 24 12.26 -5.70 -1.98
CA ASP A 24 12.81 -6.42 -0.86
C ASP A 24 13.43 -7.78 -1.27
N LYS A 25 14.06 -8.48 -0.33
CA LYS A 25 14.71 -9.77 -0.57
C LYS A 25 13.75 -10.89 -0.97
N GLU A 26 12.45 -10.73 -0.71
CA GLU A 26 11.41 -11.69 -1.06
C GLU A 26 10.80 -11.39 -2.44
N GLY A 27 11.05 -10.22 -3.01
CA GLY A 27 10.63 -9.84 -4.36
C GLY A 27 9.42 -8.90 -4.42
N ALA A 28 8.96 -8.34 -3.29
CA ALA A 28 7.90 -7.34 -3.30
C ALA A 28 8.46 -5.92 -3.42
N ILE A 29 7.73 -5.04 -4.11
CA ILE A 29 8.05 -3.61 -4.16
C ILE A 29 7.66 -3.00 -2.81
N VAL A 30 8.63 -2.41 -2.11
CA VAL A 30 8.45 -1.78 -0.80
C VAL A 30 8.61 -0.26 -0.84
N ARG A 31 9.05 0.29 -1.96
CA ARG A 31 9.02 1.71 -2.30
C ARG A 31 8.85 1.90 -3.80
N SER A 32 8.08 2.89 -4.19
CA SER A 32 7.85 3.29 -5.58
C SER A 32 8.35 4.71 -5.78
N ASP A 33 8.90 5.03 -6.98
CA ASP A 33 9.33 6.38 -7.34
C ASP A 33 10.18 7.10 -6.26
N THR A 34 11.32 6.50 -5.91
CA THR A 34 12.23 7.05 -4.88
C THR A 34 12.93 8.35 -5.29
N LEU A 35 12.80 8.77 -6.55
CA LEU A 35 13.41 10.00 -7.06
C LEU A 35 12.59 11.25 -6.70
N ASN A 36 11.29 11.09 -6.49
CA ASN A 36 10.37 12.19 -6.21
C ASN A 36 9.77 12.11 -4.81
N LYS A 37 9.41 13.26 -4.24
CA LYS A 37 8.72 13.37 -2.95
C LYS A 37 7.26 12.88 -3.04
N ASN A 38 7.08 11.60 -3.41
CA ASN A 38 5.78 10.93 -3.46
C ASN A 38 5.62 9.96 -2.30
N ILE A 39 4.47 10.00 -1.63
CA ILE A 39 4.04 9.03 -0.63
C ILE A 39 2.82 8.28 -1.17
N TYR A 40 2.80 6.97 -1.01
CA TYR A 40 1.68 6.11 -1.38
C TYR A 40 0.94 5.71 -0.10
N LEU A 41 -0.23 6.33 0.14
CA LEU A 41 -1.10 5.94 1.24
C LEU A 41 -1.73 4.59 0.90
N CYS A 42 -1.42 3.59 1.70
CA CYS A 42 -1.93 2.23 1.59
C CYS A 42 -2.89 1.95 2.74
N PHE A 43 -4.05 1.43 2.41
CA PHE A 43 -5.08 1.05 3.36
C PHE A 43 -5.46 -0.40 3.15
N THR A 44 -5.50 -1.21 4.22
CA THR A 44 -5.99 -2.59 4.12
C THR A 44 -7.36 -2.73 4.77
N GLY A 45 -8.18 -3.62 4.20
CA GLY A 45 -9.53 -3.93 4.71
C GLY A 45 -9.78 -5.42 4.80
N HIS A 46 -10.17 -5.87 6.01
CA HIS A 46 -10.52 -7.25 6.31
C HIS A 46 -11.80 -7.32 7.16
N ASP A 47 -11.72 -7.42 8.50
CA ASP A 47 -12.87 -7.65 9.37
C ASP A 47 -13.67 -6.38 9.71
N TYR A 48 -13.00 -5.24 9.80
CA TYR A 48 -13.57 -4.01 10.33
C TYR A 48 -13.68 -2.93 9.26
N VAL A 49 -14.75 -2.11 9.32
CA VAL A 49 -15.07 -1.10 8.30
C VAL A 49 -15.20 0.32 8.87
N GLU A 50 -15.15 0.49 10.19
CA GLU A 50 -15.62 1.70 10.89
C GLU A 50 -14.93 3.01 10.49
N GLY A 51 -13.66 2.99 10.07
CA GLY A 51 -12.90 4.18 9.71
C GLY A 51 -12.84 4.50 8.22
N PHE A 52 -13.37 3.64 7.35
CA PHE A 52 -13.26 3.85 5.90
C PHE A 52 -13.92 5.13 5.43
N GLU A 53 -15.13 5.44 5.91
CA GLU A 53 -15.82 6.69 5.56
C GLU A 53 -15.02 7.91 6.03
N SER A 54 -14.48 7.89 7.25
CA SER A 54 -13.62 8.94 7.78
C SER A 54 -12.38 9.16 6.90
N VAL A 55 -11.71 8.08 6.51
CA VAL A 55 -10.55 8.13 5.60
C VAL A 55 -10.93 8.74 4.26
N LEU A 56 -12.02 8.30 3.63
CA LEU A 56 -12.48 8.83 2.34
C LEU A 56 -12.80 10.33 2.41
N ASN A 57 -13.45 10.77 3.49
CA ASN A 57 -13.75 12.19 3.72
C ASN A 57 -12.46 13.02 3.83
N VAL A 58 -11.44 12.53 4.56
CA VAL A 58 -10.14 13.20 4.67
C VAL A 58 -9.42 13.24 3.32
N LEU A 59 -9.37 12.12 2.59
CA LEU A 59 -8.72 12.07 1.28
C LEU A 59 -9.38 13.04 0.27
N ASN A 60 -10.70 13.15 0.31
CA ASN A 60 -11.46 14.09 -0.54
C ASN A 60 -11.16 15.54 -0.13
N LYS A 61 -11.25 15.88 1.17
CA LYS A 61 -10.90 17.21 1.72
C LYS A 61 -9.48 17.61 1.31
N GLN A 62 -8.54 16.71 1.45
CA GLN A 62 -7.14 16.92 1.13
C GLN A 62 -6.84 16.87 -0.38
N LYS A 63 -7.80 16.49 -1.23
CA LYS A 63 -7.64 16.29 -2.68
C LYS A 63 -6.50 15.33 -3.03
N VAL A 64 -6.34 14.27 -2.23
CA VAL A 64 -5.35 13.21 -2.45
C VAL A 64 -6.03 11.88 -2.75
N LYS A 65 -5.31 10.98 -3.40
CA LYS A 65 -5.79 9.63 -3.68
C LYS A 65 -4.96 8.61 -2.89
N GLY A 66 -5.64 7.55 -2.43
CA GLY A 66 -5.02 6.44 -1.72
C GLY A 66 -5.19 5.13 -2.48
N SER A 67 -4.61 4.08 -1.93
CA SER A 67 -4.64 2.72 -2.48
C SER A 67 -5.18 1.77 -1.41
N PHE A 68 -6.29 1.10 -1.72
CA PHE A 68 -7.02 0.24 -0.80
C PHE A 68 -6.85 -1.22 -1.21
N PHE A 69 -6.25 -2.03 -0.35
CA PHE A 69 -6.06 -3.47 -0.56
C PHE A 69 -7.08 -4.22 0.30
N LEU A 70 -8.05 -4.84 -0.36
CA LEU A 70 -9.26 -5.34 0.29
C LEU A 70 -9.37 -6.86 0.10
N THR A 71 -9.70 -7.57 1.18
CA THR A 71 -9.94 -9.02 1.09
C THR A 71 -11.22 -9.32 0.30
N GLY A 72 -11.33 -10.53 -0.23
CA GLY A 72 -12.54 -10.94 -0.94
C GLY A 72 -13.77 -10.95 -0.03
N ASP A 73 -13.61 -11.32 1.24
CA ASP A 73 -14.71 -11.24 2.22
C ASP A 73 -15.13 -9.80 2.46
N PHE A 74 -14.17 -8.87 2.61
CA PHE A 74 -14.48 -7.45 2.75
C PHE A 74 -15.24 -6.92 1.53
N VAL A 75 -14.78 -7.26 0.32
CA VAL A 75 -15.42 -6.84 -0.94
C VAL A 75 -16.86 -7.31 -1.02
N ARG A 76 -17.12 -8.58 -0.71
CA ARG A 76 -18.49 -9.15 -0.75
C ARG A 76 -19.42 -8.54 0.31
N ASN A 77 -18.89 -8.26 1.48
CA ASN A 77 -19.69 -7.72 2.59
C ASN A 77 -19.93 -6.21 2.47
N ASN A 78 -19.13 -5.49 1.65
CA ASN A 78 -19.14 -4.03 1.58
C ASN A 78 -19.11 -3.51 0.12
N GLU A 79 -19.84 -4.16 -0.80
CA GLU A 79 -19.79 -3.84 -2.24
C GLU A 79 -20.05 -2.36 -2.56
N GLY A 80 -21.01 -1.73 -1.86
CA GLY A 80 -21.31 -0.30 -2.01
C GLY A 80 -20.11 0.58 -1.71
N LEU A 81 -19.46 0.35 -0.56
CA LEU A 81 -18.26 1.07 -0.15
C LEU A 81 -17.10 0.87 -1.16
N VAL A 82 -16.89 -0.37 -1.63
CA VAL A 82 -15.82 -0.67 -2.59
C VAL A 82 -16.03 0.06 -3.92
N LYS A 83 -17.29 0.10 -4.41
CA LYS A 83 -17.67 0.88 -5.59
C LYS A 83 -17.43 2.38 -5.39
N ASP A 84 -17.75 2.91 -4.22
CA ASP A 84 -17.54 4.32 -3.89
C ASP A 84 -16.05 4.67 -3.82
N ILE A 85 -15.22 3.80 -3.24
CA ILE A 85 -13.75 3.96 -3.26
C ILE A 85 -13.23 4.06 -4.70
N ALA A 86 -13.64 3.12 -5.56
CA ALA A 86 -13.22 3.11 -6.97
C ALA A 86 -13.75 4.34 -7.74
N LYS A 87 -15.04 4.69 -7.56
CA LYS A 87 -15.70 5.86 -8.20
C LYS A 87 -15.03 7.18 -7.82
N GLN A 88 -14.56 7.31 -6.59
CA GLN A 88 -13.79 8.47 -6.13
C GLN A 88 -12.38 8.51 -6.71
N GLY A 89 -11.98 7.54 -7.53
CA GLY A 89 -10.71 7.49 -8.23
C GLY A 89 -9.53 7.02 -7.39
N HIS A 90 -9.78 6.35 -6.26
CA HIS A 90 -8.75 5.64 -5.52
C HIS A 90 -8.37 4.33 -6.23
N PHE A 91 -7.19 3.80 -5.92
CA PHE A 91 -6.82 2.45 -6.37
C PHE A 91 -7.45 1.41 -5.44
N VAL A 92 -7.99 0.34 -6.01
CA VAL A 92 -8.46 -0.83 -5.26
C VAL A 92 -7.67 -2.04 -5.72
N GLY A 93 -6.95 -2.68 -4.80
CA GLY A 93 -6.08 -3.83 -5.01
C GLY A 93 -6.52 -5.08 -4.25
N ALA A 94 -5.89 -6.20 -4.57
CA ALA A 94 -6.17 -7.47 -3.93
C ALA A 94 -5.39 -7.64 -2.61
N HIS A 95 -6.03 -8.27 -1.59
CA HIS A 95 -5.46 -8.59 -0.28
C HIS A 95 -5.76 -10.02 0.17
N SER A 96 -5.80 -10.98 -0.76
CA SER A 96 -6.29 -12.34 -0.58
C SER A 96 -7.81 -12.45 -0.39
N ASP A 97 -8.36 -13.66 -0.41
CA ASP A 97 -9.80 -13.85 -0.19
C ASP A 97 -10.17 -13.93 1.29
N LYS A 98 -9.43 -14.77 2.05
CA LYS A 98 -9.75 -15.14 3.44
C LYS A 98 -8.71 -14.66 4.45
N HIS A 99 -7.81 -13.77 4.05
CA HIS A 99 -6.74 -13.27 4.91
C HIS A 99 -5.91 -14.41 5.55
N LEU A 100 -5.60 -15.46 4.78
CA LEU A 100 -4.83 -16.59 5.29
C LEU A 100 -3.37 -16.21 5.52
N LEU A 101 -2.78 -16.65 6.63
CA LEU A 101 -1.33 -16.55 6.85
C LEU A 101 -0.63 -17.58 5.95
N TYR A 102 0.00 -17.13 4.87
CA TYR A 102 0.59 -18.04 3.88
C TYR A 102 1.89 -18.68 4.30
N CYS A 103 2.69 -17.98 5.10
CA CYS A 103 4.03 -18.40 5.53
C CYS A 103 4.12 -18.49 7.04
N ASP A 104 4.90 -19.44 7.54
CA ASP A 104 5.18 -19.57 8.97
C ASP A 104 5.93 -18.33 9.50
N TRP A 105 5.60 -17.89 10.71
CA TRP A 105 6.21 -16.70 11.32
C TRP A 105 7.68 -16.90 11.65
N THR A 106 8.08 -18.12 12.00
CA THR A 106 9.45 -18.46 12.42
C THR A 106 10.28 -19.05 11.28
N LYS A 107 9.65 -19.85 10.41
CA LYS A 107 10.28 -20.46 9.23
C LYS A 107 9.67 -19.87 7.96
N ARG A 108 10.02 -18.60 7.67
CA ARG A 108 9.43 -17.81 6.58
C ARG A 108 9.38 -18.54 5.23
N ASP A 109 10.36 -19.40 4.93
CA ASP A 109 10.40 -20.18 3.69
C ASP A 109 9.39 -21.34 3.65
N SER A 110 8.75 -21.67 4.79
CA SER A 110 7.72 -22.70 4.91
C SER A 110 6.36 -22.13 4.63
N LEU A 111 5.65 -22.72 3.66
CA LEU A 111 4.24 -22.39 3.40
C LEU A 111 3.36 -23.17 4.39
N LEU A 112 2.34 -22.48 4.93
CA LEU A 112 1.31 -23.09 5.79
C LEU A 112 0.18 -23.75 5.00
N TYR A 113 0.09 -23.45 3.70
CA TYR A 113 -0.87 -24.01 2.76
C TYR A 113 -0.16 -24.47 1.49
N SER A 114 -0.78 -25.37 0.72
CA SER A 114 -0.27 -25.73 -0.60
C SER A 114 -0.28 -24.52 -1.55
N GLU A 115 0.64 -24.49 -2.51
CA GLU A 115 0.70 -23.44 -3.53
C GLU A 115 -0.63 -23.31 -4.30
N LYS A 116 -1.31 -24.44 -4.57
CA LYS A 116 -2.65 -24.47 -5.17
C LYS A 116 -3.66 -23.71 -4.33
N ARG A 117 -3.69 -23.93 -2.99
CA ARG A 117 -4.62 -23.29 -2.07
C ARG A 117 -4.37 -21.78 -1.98
N ILE A 118 -3.09 -21.36 -1.91
CA ILE A 118 -2.70 -19.93 -1.91
C ILE A 118 -3.13 -19.27 -3.21
N LYS A 119 -2.84 -19.92 -4.36
CA LYS A 119 -3.24 -19.40 -5.67
C LYS A 119 -4.76 -19.25 -5.79
N GLU A 120 -5.51 -20.22 -5.30
CA GLU A 120 -6.98 -20.18 -5.29
C GLU A 120 -7.49 -19.03 -4.41
N ASP A 121 -6.91 -18.82 -3.22
CA ASP A 121 -7.31 -17.75 -2.31
C ASP A 121 -7.08 -16.36 -2.95
N ILE A 122 -5.93 -16.13 -3.58
CA ILE A 122 -5.70 -14.88 -4.33
C ILE A 122 -6.67 -14.73 -5.49
N LEU A 123 -6.91 -15.81 -6.27
CA LEU A 123 -7.82 -15.79 -7.41
C LEU A 123 -9.26 -15.47 -7.01
N GLN A 124 -9.77 -16.02 -5.91
CA GLN A 124 -11.13 -15.74 -5.43
C GLN A 124 -11.31 -14.27 -5.07
N ASN A 125 -10.29 -13.62 -4.48
CA ASN A 125 -10.31 -12.18 -4.26
C ASN A 125 -10.37 -11.38 -5.58
N LEU A 126 -9.54 -11.77 -6.57
CA LEU A 126 -9.56 -11.12 -7.89
C LEU A 126 -10.92 -11.28 -8.58
N LEU A 127 -11.56 -12.45 -8.43
CA LEU A 127 -12.90 -12.69 -8.97
C LEU A 127 -13.97 -11.86 -8.25
N ALA A 128 -13.85 -11.65 -6.94
CA ALA A 128 -14.75 -10.76 -6.20
C ALA A 128 -14.64 -9.31 -6.69
N LEU A 129 -13.42 -8.82 -6.88
CA LEU A 129 -13.15 -7.48 -7.43
C LEU A 129 -13.65 -7.36 -8.89
N LYS A 130 -13.43 -8.39 -9.71
CA LYS A 130 -13.88 -8.41 -11.11
C LYS A 130 -15.41 -8.29 -11.24
N LYS A 131 -16.19 -8.83 -10.31
CA LYS A 131 -17.66 -8.66 -10.30
C LYS A 131 -18.09 -7.20 -10.15
N LEU A 132 -17.20 -6.33 -9.61
CA LEU A 132 -17.41 -4.90 -9.47
C LEU A 132 -16.70 -4.10 -10.58
N ASP A 133 -16.25 -4.76 -11.66
CA ASP A 133 -15.48 -4.19 -12.77
C ASP A 133 -14.12 -3.58 -12.32
N ILE A 134 -13.52 -4.14 -11.28
CA ILE A 134 -12.21 -3.73 -10.76
C ILE A 134 -11.17 -4.79 -11.13
N HIS A 135 -10.10 -4.38 -11.84
CA HIS A 135 -9.06 -5.24 -12.40
C HIS A 135 -7.67 -4.80 -11.91
N PRO A 136 -7.30 -5.10 -10.65
CA PRO A 136 -6.02 -4.65 -10.11
C PRO A 136 -4.83 -5.37 -10.74
N LYS A 137 -3.68 -4.70 -10.72
CA LYS A 137 -2.37 -5.26 -11.09
C LYS A 137 -1.46 -5.47 -9.88
N TYR A 138 -1.87 -4.99 -8.70
CA TYR A 138 -1.09 -5.05 -7.48
C TYR A 138 -1.82 -5.83 -6.40
N PHE A 139 -1.05 -6.62 -5.68
CA PHE A 139 -1.47 -7.46 -4.57
C PHE A 139 -0.62 -7.15 -3.33
N MET A 140 -1.25 -6.91 -2.21
CA MET A 140 -0.60 -6.85 -0.90
C MET A 140 -0.93 -8.14 -0.16
N PRO A 141 0.07 -8.93 0.26
CA PRO A 141 -0.16 -10.19 0.97
C PRO A 141 -0.81 -9.94 2.35
N PRO A 142 -1.68 -10.85 2.82
CA PRO A 142 -2.24 -10.78 4.17
C PRO A 142 -1.13 -10.78 5.23
N TYR A 143 -1.35 -10.06 6.33
CA TYR A 143 -0.37 -9.82 7.41
C TYR A 143 0.91 -9.10 6.94
N GLU A 144 0.95 -8.63 5.68
CA GLU A 144 2.16 -8.07 5.06
C GLU A 144 3.36 -9.02 5.15
N TRP A 145 3.06 -10.35 5.30
CA TRP A 145 4.00 -11.43 5.52
C TRP A 145 3.95 -12.47 4.39
N TYR A 146 5.06 -12.68 3.73
CA TYR A 146 5.19 -13.49 2.52
C TYR A 146 6.62 -13.93 2.30
N ASN A 147 6.83 -14.85 1.36
CA ASN A 147 8.13 -15.28 0.87
C ASN A 147 8.17 -15.29 -0.67
N LYS A 148 9.31 -15.63 -1.25
CA LYS A 148 9.50 -15.71 -2.71
C LYS A 148 8.49 -16.61 -3.42
N LYS A 149 8.02 -17.69 -2.76
CA LYS A 149 7.01 -18.60 -3.34
C LYS A 149 5.66 -17.89 -3.48
N VAL A 150 5.23 -17.15 -2.46
CA VAL A 150 4.00 -16.35 -2.50
C VAL A 150 4.07 -15.28 -3.61
N VAL A 151 5.19 -14.58 -3.72
CA VAL A 151 5.42 -13.59 -4.80
C VAL A 151 5.33 -14.26 -6.18
N LYS A 152 5.95 -15.44 -6.34
CA LYS A 152 5.86 -16.21 -7.59
C LYS A 152 4.42 -16.66 -7.90
N ILE A 153 3.65 -17.10 -6.90
CA ILE A 153 2.24 -17.49 -7.07
C ILE A 153 1.41 -16.29 -7.51
N ALA A 154 1.57 -15.12 -6.86
CA ALA A 154 0.87 -13.90 -7.25
C ALA A 154 1.21 -13.48 -8.70
N SER A 155 2.48 -13.57 -9.10
CA SER A 155 2.91 -13.24 -10.46
C SER A 155 2.27 -14.14 -11.54
N GLN A 156 1.98 -15.41 -11.24
CA GLN A 156 1.24 -16.32 -12.14
C GLN A 156 -0.21 -15.87 -12.37
N LEU A 157 -0.74 -14.99 -11.51
CA LEU A 157 -2.06 -14.38 -11.64
C LEU A 157 -1.96 -12.93 -12.18
N ASN A 158 -0.83 -12.56 -12.79
CA ASN A 158 -0.53 -11.21 -13.27
C ASN A 158 -0.62 -10.14 -12.17
N GLN A 159 -0.29 -10.52 -10.92
CA GLN A 159 -0.24 -9.59 -9.80
C GLN A 159 1.21 -9.27 -9.44
N THR A 160 1.53 -7.98 -9.39
CA THR A 160 2.78 -7.50 -8.80
C THR A 160 2.61 -7.38 -7.29
N THR A 161 3.45 -8.09 -6.54
CA THR A 161 3.42 -8.01 -5.07
C THR A 161 4.04 -6.70 -4.61
N ILE A 162 3.32 -6.00 -3.74
CA ILE A 162 3.81 -4.82 -3.03
C ILE A 162 3.68 -5.03 -1.53
N ASN A 163 4.44 -4.25 -0.77
CA ASN A 163 4.30 -4.20 0.68
C ASN A 163 4.55 -2.78 1.19
N PHE A 164 4.26 -2.54 2.46
CA PHE A 164 4.55 -1.27 3.11
C PHE A 164 6.08 -1.04 3.23
N SER A 165 6.46 0.22 3.33
CA SER A 165 7.85 0.60 3.67
C SER A 165 8.04 0.52 5.18
N SER A 166 9.06 -0.20 5.63
CA SER A 166 9.40 -0.32 7.05
C SER A 166 10.02 0.96 7.61
N GLY A 167 10.01 1.09 8.95
CA GLY A 167 10.70 2.15 9.69
C GLY A 167 9.80 3.09 10.48
N THR A 168 8.53 3.27 10.09
CA THR A 168 7.59 4.20 10.75
C THR A 168 6.68 3.53 11.76
N ARG A 169 6.64 2.19 11.82
CA ARG A 169 5.68 1.42 12.63
C ARG A 169 4.19 1.71 12.34
N SER A 170 3.86 2.41 11.26
CA SER A 170 2.47 2.73 10.91
C SER A 170 1.61 1.48 10.74
N ASN A 171 2.21 0.39 10.25
CA ASN A 171 1.56 -0.92 10.13
C ASN A 171 1.16 -1.56 11.47
N ALA A 172 1.60 -1.03 12.63
CA ALA A 172 1.21 -1.53 13.95
C ALA A 172 -0.03 -0.83 14.53
N ASP A 173 -0.68 0.04 13.77
CA ASP A 173 -1.88 0.80 14.17
C ASP A 173 -3.14 -0.07 14.37
N TYR A 174 -3.06 -1.37 14.09
CA TYR A 174 -4.09 -2.36 14.44
C TYR A 174 -3.94 -2.92 15.87
N THR A 175 -2.77 -2.76 16.50
CA THR A 175 -2.48 -3.34 17.81
C THR A 175 -3.35 -2.72 18.90
N THR A 176 -3.71 -3.54 19.91
CA THR A 176 -4.58 -3.13 21.00
C THR A 176 -3.82 -3.06 22.34
N PRO A 177 -4.27 -2.30 23.35
CA PRO A 177 -3.55 -2.10 24.61
C PRO A 177 -3.22 -3.38 25.39
N ASP A 178 -3.92 -4.48 25.13
CA ASP A 178 -3.67 -5.80 25.73
C ASP A 178 -2.57 -6.61 25.01
N MET A 179 -2.05 -6.12 23.88
CA MET A 179 -0.96 -6.76 23.14
C MET A 179 0.41 -6.26 23.62
N SER A 180 1.38 -7.16 23.73
CA SER A 180 2.76 -6.82 24.13
C SER A 180 3.51 -5.88 23.18
N ASN A 181 3.09 -5.86 21.91
CA ASN A 181 3.65 -5.00 20.87
C ASN A 181 2.80 -3.75 20.59
N TYR A 182 1.87 -3.42 21.48
CA TYR A 182 1.04 -2.22 21.33
C TYR A 182 1.87 -0.96 21.20
N ILE A 183 1.43 -0.09 20.31
CA ILE A 183 1.97 1.26 20.13
C ILE A 183 0.81 2.24 19.94
N SER A 184 0.83 3.36 20.65
CA SER A 184 -0.20 4.40 20.52
C SER A 184 -0.11 5.13 19.17
N SER A 185 -1.22 5.68 18.71
CA SER A 185 -1.25 6.47 17.47
C SER A 185 -0.32 7.68 17.53
N ASN A 186 -0.19 8.34 18.68
CA ASN A 186 0.75 9.44 18.85
C ASN A 186 2.21 8.98 18.67
N ALA A 187 2.59 7.85 19.28
CA ALA A 187 3.94 7.31 19.12
C ALA A 187 4.22 6.85 17.68
N ILE A 188 3.20 6.37 16.96
CA ILE A 188 3.32 6.08 15.51
C ILE A 188 3.56 7.37 14.73
N LEU A 189 2.82 8.46 14.98
CA LEU A 189 3.03 9.75 14.32
C LEU A 189 4.42 10.31 14.58
N GLU A 190 4.88 10.29 15.83
CA GLU A 190 6.25 10.69 16.19
C GLU A 190 7.28 9.88 15.41
N SER A 191 7.06 8.56 15.28
CA SER A 191 7.92 7.67 14.49
C SER A 191 7.91 8.01 13.00
N ILE A 192 6.75 8.38 12.43
CA ILE A 192 6.64 8.81 11.02
C ILE A 192 7.45 10.10 10.80
N TYR A 193 7.28 11.11 11.64
CA TYR A 193 7.98 12.40 11.51
C TYR A 193 9.49 12.26 11.76
N SER A 194 9.88 11.45 12.74
CA SER A 194 11.30 11.14 12.99
C SER A 194 11.94 10.42 11.82
N TYR A 195 11.22 9.47 11.20
CA TYR A 195 11.71 8.78 10.01
C TYR A 195 11.84 9.73 8.82
N GLU A 196 10.85 10.60 8.57
CA GLU A 196 10.86 11.58 7.51
C GLU A 196 12.08 12.48 7.62
N SER A 197 12.31 13.08 8.81
CA SER A 197 13.42 14.02 9.04
C SER A 197 14.81 13.38 8.90
N SER A 198 14.93 12.07 9.16
CA SER A 198 16.23 11.35 9.13
C SER A 198 16.53 10.64 7.83
N SER A 199 15.50 10.19 7.08
CA SER A 199 15.69 9.19 6.02
C SER A 199 14.93 9.47 4.73
N SER A 200 14.14 10.54 4.66
CA SER A 200 13.23 10.84 3.56
C SER A 200 12.16 9.76 3.30
N MET A 201 10.97 10.18 2.91
CA MET A 201 9.85 9.30 2.56
C MET A 201 9.56 9.26 1.05
N ASN A 202 10.57 9.54 0.19
CA ASN A 202 10.40 9.43 -1.25
C ASN A 202 9.98 8.01 -1.65
N GLY A 203 8.87 7.89 -2.35
CA GLY A 203 8.32 6.60 -2.79
C GLY A 203 7.77 5.71 -1.68
N PHE A 204 7.59 6.23 -0.47
CA PHE A 204 7.21 5.47 0.73
C PHE A 204 5.78 4.93 0.63
N HIS A 205 5.60 3.65 0.92
CA HIS A 205 4.29 3.01 1.07
C HIS A 205 3.88 3.08 2.54
N LEU A 206 3.04 4.04 2.89
CA LEU A 206 2.60 4.28 4.26
C LEU A 206 1.30 3.52 4.51
N LEU A 207 1.38 2.43 5.25
CA LEU A 207 0.25 1.55 5.57
C LEU A 207 -0.49 2.05 6.80
N ILE A 208 -1.82 2.12 6.71
CA ILE A 208 -2.75 2.49 7.78
C ILE A 208 -3.97 1.58 7.68
N HIS A 209 -4.51 1.13 8.84
CA HIS A 209 -5.72 0.31 8.91
C HIS A 209 -6.94 1.17 9.28
N PRO A 210 -7.85 1.46 8.33
CA PRO A 210 -9.09 2.19 8.61
C PRO A 210 -10.01 1.39 9.55
N GLY A 211 -10.03 0.06 9.38
CA GLY A 211 -10.80 -0.85 10.23
C GLY A 211 -9.90 -1.54 11.24
N THR A 212 -10.13 -1.32 12.54
CA THR A 212 -9.36 -1.94 13.62
C THR A 212 -10.27 -2.37 14.78
N SER A 213 -9.77 -3.31 15.61
CA SER A 213 -10.52 -3.81 16.76
C SER A 213 -11.15 -2.70 17.62
N PRO A 214 -12.39 -2.84 18.11
CA PRO A 214 -13.00 -1.90 19.04
C PRO A 214 -12.23 -1.72 20.36
N LYS A 215 -11.33 -2.64 20.71
CA LYS A 215 -10.42 -2.52 21.85
C LYS A 215 -9.39 -1.40 21.66
N ARG A 216 -9.01 -1.09 20.43
CA ARG A 216 -8.16 0.07 20.13
C ARG A 216 -9.02 1.32 20.08
N LYS A 217 -8.82 2.23 21.03
CA LYS A 217 -9.59 3.48 21.14
C LYS A 217 -8.92 4.65 20.40
N ASP A 218 -7.60 4.68 20.38
CA ASP A 218 -6.78 5.69 19.72
C ASP A 218 -6.53 5.30 18.25
N LYS A 219 -7.47 5.64 17.38
CA LYS A 219 -7.41 5.25 15.95
C LYS A 219 -6.49 6.18 15.15
N LEU A 220 -5.43 5.63 14.53
CA LEU A 220 -4.47 6.41 13.74
C LEU A 220 -5.13 7.18 12.59
N TYR A 221 -6.11 6.57 11.93
CA TYR A 221 -6.81 7.21 10.80
C TYR A 221 -7.54 8.51 11.17
N LEU A 222 -7.87 8.74 12.46
CA LEU A 222 -8.45 10.01 12.91
C LEU A 222 -7.45 11.17 12.86
N GLN A 223 -6.15 10.88 12.79
CA GLN A 223 -5.08 11.87 12.67
C GLN A 223 -4.56 12.01 11.22
N LEU A 224 -5.22 11.37 10.26
CA LEU A 224 -4.79 11.33 8.86
C LEU A 224 -4.79 12.73 8.21
N ASP A 225 -5.73 13.60 8.57
CA ASP A 225 -5.82 14.97 8.03
C ASP A 225 -4.58 15.80 8.39
N ASP A 226 -4.20 15.78 9.66
CA ASP A 226 -3.01 16.48 10.14
C ASP A 226 -1.72 15.86 9.59
N LEU A 227 -1.66 14.54 9.50
CA LEU A 227 -0.53 13.82 8.91
C LEU A 227 -0.31 14.23 7.45
N ILE A 228 -1.36 14.22 6.62
CA ILE A 228 -1.28 14.65 5.22
C ILE A 228 -0.87 16.12 5.13
N THR A 229 -1.47 16.98 5.97
CA THR A 229 -1.16 18.42 5.99
C THR A 229 0.32 18.67 6.30
N ASN A 230 0.87 17.98 7.30
CA ASN A 230 2.26 18.16 7.71
C ASN A 230 3.23 17.63 6.65
N LEU A 231 2.97 16.44 6.09
CA LEU A 231 3.82 15.90 5.02
C LEU A 231 3.77 16.75 3.74
N LYS A 232 2.64 17.40 3.44
CA LYS A 232 2.56 18.39 2.35
C LYS A 232 3.42 19.62 2.60
N LYS A 233 3.51 20.11 3.85
CA LYS A 233 4.41 21.23 4.22
C LYS A 233 5.88 20.88 3.98
N GLU A 234 6.25 19.61 4.17
CA GLU A 234 7.57 19.08 3.83
C GLU A 234 7.78 18.87 2.32
N GLY A 235 6.79 19.20 1.49
CA GLY A 235 6.85 19.13 0.02
C GLY A 235 6.46 17.78 -0.57
N TYR A 236 5.89 16.88 0.21
CA TYR A 236 5.41 15.59 -0.32
C TYR A 236 4.10 15.74 -1.08
N GLN A 237 4.02 14.97 -2.16
CA GLN A 237 2.78 14.69 -2.90
C GLN A 237 2.31 13.28 -2.56
N PHE A 238 1.04 13.00 -2.84
CA PHE A 238 0.43 11.71 -2.57
C PHE A 238 -0.01 11.05 -3.87
N SER A 239 0.50 9.85 -4.11
CA SER A 239 0.22 9.05 -5.31
C SER A 239 -0.52 7.77 -4.95
N LYS A 240 -1.15 7.15 -5.94
CA LYS A 240 -1.75 5.80 -5.85
C LYS A 240 -1.07 4.85 -6.84
N PHE A 241 -1.26 3.56 -6.67
CA PHE A 241 -0.83 2.52 -7.62
C PHE A 241 -1.61 2.54 -8.92
#